data_0534840b59650260abc82bf3f8e3b023
#
_entry.id   0534840b59650260abc82bf3f8e3b023
#
_cell.length_a   1.000
_cell.length_b   1.000
_cell.length_c   1.000
_cell.angle_alpha   90.00
_cell.angle_beta   90.00
_cell.angle_gamma   90.00
#
_symmetry.space_group_name_H-M   'P 1'
#
loop_
_entity.id
_entity.type
_entity.pdbx_description
1 polymer ?
#
loop_
_entity_poly.entity_id
_entity_poly.type
_entity_poly.pdbx_seq_one_letter_code
_entity_poly.pdbx_strand_id
1 'polypeptide(L)'
;LGFCFGGRYAHLCAARLGVNAAAALHGTKIGLHLNETDRITCPVSYHFGDQDTSIPMEEVNAIKAAYANHPNAEIAIYEGCAHNFSTPGKPAYVEEIAKISRDAVLRCFKSM
;
A
#
# COMPACT_ATOMS: atom_id res chain seq x y z
N LEU A 1 3.88 -2.23 8.68
CA LEU A 1 2.53 -1.85 8.26
C LEU A 1 2.30 -0.37 8.52
N GLY A 2 1.85 0.35 7.52
CA GLY A 2 1.54 1.76 7.63
C GLY A 2 0.15 2.09 7.10
N PHE A 3 -0.54 3.00 7.79
CA PHE A 3 -1.83 3.54 7.36
C PHE A 3 -1.66 5.01 7.03
N CYS A 4 -2.32 5.51 6.00
CA CYS A 4 -2.28 6.92 5.62
C CYS A 4 -0.83 7.40 5.43
N PHE A 5 -0.41 8.45 6.13
CA PHE A 5 0.97 8.95 6.02
C PHE A 5 2.01 7.91 6.44
N GLY A 6 1.62 6.92 7.24
CA GLY A 6 2.49 5.80 7.61
C GLY A 6 2.88 4.90 6.45
N GLY A 7 2.13 4.94 5.34
CA GLY A 7 2.45 4.16 4.16
C GLY A 7 3.80 4.52 3.55
N ARG A 8 4.12 5.82 3.50
CA ARG A 8 5.44 6.28 3.07
C ARG A 8 6.55 5.65 3.90
N TYR A 9 6.37 5.60 5.21
CA TYR A 9 7.38 5.05 6.11
C TYR A 9 7.50 3.54 5.97
N ALA A 10 6.40 2.83 5.71
CA ALA A 10 6.48 1.40 5.43
C ALA A 10 7.33 1.13 4.18
N HIS A 11 7.11 1.90 3.12
CA HIS A 11 7.89 1.82 1.88
C HIS A 11 9.37 2.13 2.14
N LEU A 12 9.66 3.18 2.90
CA LEU A 12 11.04 3.55 3.22
C LEU A 12 11.72 2.53 4.12
N CYS A 13 10.99 1.92 5.05
CA CYS A 13 11.54 0.82 5.86
C CYS A 13 11.93 -0.36 4.99
N ALA A 14 11.10 -0.70 4.00
CA ALA A 14 11.43 -1.76 3.06
C ALA A 14 12.68 -1.44 2.23
N ALA A 15 12.81 -0.18 1.81
CA ALA A 15 13.93 0.26 0.98
C ALA A 15 15.23 0.43 1.74
N ARG A 16 15.16 0.81 3.02
CA ARG A 16 16.35 1.27 3.76
C ARG A 16 16.75 0.40 4.94
N LEU A 17 15.82 -0.33 5.53
CA LEU A 17 16.07 -1.02 6.81
C LEU A 17 16.08 -2.54 6.71
N GLY A 18 15.89 -3.09 5.52
CA GLY A 18 15.95 -4.54 5.34
C GLY A 18 14.86 -5.32 6.08
N VAL A 19 13.67 -4.74 6.21
CA VAL A 19 12.55 -5.43 6.85
C VAL A 19 12.12 -6.65 6.02
N ASN A 20 11.46 -7.62 6.64
CA ASN A 20 11.09 -8.88 6.01
C ASN A 20 9.83 -8.81 5.16
N ALA A 21 8.99 -7.81 5.37
CA ALA A 21 7.80 -7.53 4.57
C ALA A 21 7.30 -6.12 4.89
N ALA A 22 6.57 -5.52 3.97
CA ALA A 22 5.98 -4.20 4.19
C ALA A 22 4.58 -4.14 3.60
N ALA A 23 3.68 -3.43 4.28
CA ALA A 23 2.32 -3.24 3.81
C ALA A 23 1.85 -1.82 4.09
N ALA A 24 1.00 -1.29 3.21
CA ALA A 24 0.44 0.03 3.36
C ALA A 24 -1.03 0.03 2.92
N LEU A 25 -1.88 0.58 3.77
CA LEU A 25 -3.29 0.75 3.48
C LEU A 25 -3.56 2.24 3.30
N HIS A 26 -4.10 2.62 2.13
CA HIS A 26 -4.29 4.01 1.71
C HIS A 26 -3.07 4.89 2.04
N GLY A 27 -1.88 4.40 1.70
CA GLY A 27 -0.62 5.04 2.03
C GLY A 27 -0.36 6.31 1.20
N THR A 28 -0.09 7.43 1.89
CA THR A 28 0.21 8.69 1.22
C THR A 28 1.70 8.88 1.00
N LYS A 29 2.07 9.64 -0.04
CA LYS A 29 3.44 10.07 -0.32
C LYS A 29 4.42 8.97 -0.72
N ILE A 30 3.94 7.75 -0.98
CA ILE A 30 4.81 6.67 -1.50
C ILE A 30 5.40 7.09 -2.86
N GLY A 31 4.60 7.78 -3.67
CA GLY A 31 5.03 8.25 -4.99
C GLY A 31 6.25 9.16 -4.99
N LEU A 32 6.58 9.79 -3.85
CA LEU A 32 7.76 10.64 -3.74
C LEU A 32 9.06 9.85 -3.60
N HIS A 33 8.97 8.53 -3.36
CA HIS A 33 10.13 7.69 -3.05
C HIS A 33 10.26 6.49 -3.97
N LEU A 34 9.70 6.57 -5.19
CA LEU A 34 9.73 5.45 -6.14
C LEU A 34 11.13 5.17 -6.68
N ASN A 35 12.04 6.14 -6.61
CA ASN A 35 13.44 5.94 -6.99
C ASN A 35 14.17 4.94 -6.09
N GLU A 36 13.59 4.59 -4.93
CA GLU A 36 14.18 3.63 -4.00
C GLU A 36 13.58 2.23 -4.14
N THR A 37 12.60 2.04 -5.02
CA THR A 37 11.90 0.74 -5.20
C THR A 37 12.87 -0.39 -5.56
N ASP A 38 13.91 -0.10 -6.32
CA ASP A 38 14.91 -1.11 -6.72
C ASP A 38 15.67 -1.73 -5.54
N ARG A 39 15.66 -1.05 -4.40
CA ARG A 39 16.31 -1.57 -3.18
C ARG A 39 15.42 -2.54 -2.41
N ILE A 40 14.14 -2.64 -2.77
CA ILE A 40 13.17 -3.45 -2.05
C ILE A 40 13.19 -4.86 -2.62
N THR A 41 13.52 -5.82 -1.77
CA THR A 41 13.56 -7.24 -2.14
C THR A 41 12.54 -8.08 -1.38
N CYS A 42 11.95 -7.53 -0.31
CA CYS A 42 10.96 -8.23 0.49
C CYS A 42 9.56 -8.16 -0.14
N PRO A 43 8.63 -9.04 0.28
CA PRO A 43 7.23 -8.92 -0.13
C PRO A 43 6.62 -7.59 0.29
N VAL A 44 5.82 -6.98 -0.59
CA VAL A 44 5.06 -5.77 -0.28
C VAL A 44 3.60 -5.92 -0.67
N SER A 45 2.72 -5.27 0.08
CA SER A 45 1.28 -5.29 -0.17
C SER A 45 0.72 -3.89 0.07
N TYR A 46 0.38 -3.19 -1.02
CA TYR A 46 -0.13 -1.82 -0.97
C TYR A 46 -1.56 -1.78 -1.51
N HIS A 47 -2.43 -1.07 -0.80
CA HIS A 47 -3.86 -1.05 -1.08
C HIS A 47 -4.38 0.38 -1.17
N PHE A 48 -5.07 0.70 -2.27
CA PHE A 48 -5.53 2.05 -2.57
C PHE A 48 -7.00 2.03 -2.97
N GLY A 49 -7.72 3.13 -2.68
CA GLY A 49 -9.06 3.36 -3.22
C GLY A 49 -8.99 4.28 -4.43
N ASP A 50 -9.82 4.04 -5.45
CA ASP A 50 -9.80 4.86 -6.65
C ASP A 50 -10.50 6.22 -6.49
N GLN A 51 -11.19 6.43 -5.36
CA GLN A 51 -11.82 7.70 -5.01
C GLN A 51 -11.08 8.45 -3.91
N ASP A 52 -9.83 8.10 -3.66
CA ASP A 52 -9.00 8.74 -2.64
C ASP A 52 -8.45 10.07 -3.15
N THR A 53 -8.91 11.18 -2.58
CA THR A 53 -8.46 12.52 -2.98
C THR A 53 -7.06 12.86 -2.46
N SER A 54 -6.56 12.11 -1.48
CA SER A 54 -5.21 12.30 -0.93
C SER A 54 -4.16 11.57 -1.75
N ILE A 55 -4.58 10.59 -2.57
CA ILE A 55 -3.68 9.77 -3.39
C ILE A 55 -4.27 9.69 -4.79
N PRO A 56 -3.94 10.63 -5.68
CA PRO A 56 -4.48 10.63 -7.04
C PRO A 56 -4.15 9.34 -7.79
N MET A 57 -5.02 8.93 -8.69
CA MET A 57 -4.79 7.72 -9.48
C MET A 57 -3.50 7.79 -10.29
N GLU A 58 -3.07 8.98 -10.68
CA GLU A 58 -1.78 9.17 -11.34
C GLU A 58 -0.62 8.66 -10.46
N GLU A 59 -0.67 8.97 -9.16
CA GLU A 59 0.33 8.48 -8.20
C GLU A 59 0.22 6.96 -8.02
N VAL A 60 -0.99 6.43 -7.89
CA VAL A 60 -1.22 4.98 -7.75
C VAL A 60 -0.69 4.24 -8.96
N ASN A 61 -0.95 4.75 -10.15
CA ASN A 61 -0.45 4.14 -11.39
C ASN A 61 1.08 4.19 -11.48
N ALA A 62 1.69 5.26 -11.00
CA ALA A 62 3.15 5.36 -10.94
C ALA A 62 3.76 4.34 -9.97
N ILE A 63 3.12 4.14 -8.82
CA ILE A 63 3.53 3.11 -7.86
C ILE A 63 3.42 1.73 -8.49
N LYS A 64 2.31 1.46 -9.15
CA LYS A 64 2.08 0.17 -9.81
C LYS A 64 3.15 -0.09 -10.89
N ALA A 65 3.48 0.92 -11.67
CA ALA A 65 4.52 0.82 -12.69
C ALA A 65 5.90 0.57 -12.09
N ALA A 66 6.22 1.25 -10.98
CA ALA A 66 7.52 1.08 -10.31
C ALA A 66 7.72 -0.34 -9.77
N TYR A 67 6.63 -1.02 -9.39
CA TYR A 67 6.67 -2.38 -8.87
C TYR A 67 6.37 -3.45 -9.92
N ALA A 68 6.22 -3.07 -11.19
CA ALA A 68 5.78 -4.00 -12.24
C ALA A 68 6.66 -5.24 -12.38
N ASN A 69 7.97 -5.11 -12.14
CA ASN A 69 8.93 -6.21 -12.26
C ASN A 69 9.28 -6.84 -10.90
N HIS A 70 8.65 -6.40 -9.82
CA HIS A 70 8.92 -6.94 -8.49
C HIS A 70 8.09 -8.22 -8.29
N PRO A 71 8.72 -9.40 -8.09
CA PRO A 71 8.00 -10.67 -8.11
C PRO A 71 7.04 -10.87 -6.95
N ASN A 72 7.24 -10.18 -5.84
CA ASN A 72 6.45 -10.37 -4.62
C ASN A 72 5.69 -9.12 -4.22
N ALA A 73 5.30 -8.28 -5.19
CA ALA A 73 4.53 -7.07 -4.90
C ALA A 73 3.06 -7.27 -5.28
N GLU A 74 2.17 -6.89 -4.36
CA GLU A 74 0.73 -6.80 -4.62
C GLU A 74 0.32 -5.34 -4.48
N ILE A 75 -0.17 -4.76 -5.58
CA ILE A 75 -0.68 -3.38 -5.58
C ILE A 75 -2.16 -3.46 -5.96
N ALA A 76 -3.04 -3.31 -4.98
CA ALA A 76 -4.48 -3.46 -5.16
C ALA A 76 -5.18 -2.11 -5.20
N ILE A 77 -6.14 -1.97 -6.11
CA ILE A 77 -6.96 -0.77 -6.26
C ILE A 77 -8.42 -1.19 -6.09
N TYR A 78 -9.14 -0.54 -5.17
CA TYR A 78 -10.52 -0.85 -4.85
C TYR A 78 -11.47 0.21 -5.40
N GLU A 79 -12.38 -0.23 -6.27
CA GLU A 79 -13.36 0.64 -6.89
C GLU A 79 -14.31 1.23 -5.86
N GLY A 80 -14.59 2.53 -5.97
CA GLY A 80 -15.52 3.23 -5.11
C GLY A 80 -15.01 3.55 -3.71
N CYS A 81 -13.76 3.23 -3.40
CA CYS A 81 -13.21 3.45 -2.07
C CYS A 81 -12.42 4.75 -1.97
N ALA A 82 -12.64 5.48 -0.88
CA ALA A 82 -11.96 6.73 -0.58
C ALA A 82 -10.88 6.51 0.47
N HIS A 83 -10.18 7.58 0.84
CA HIS A 83 -9.15 7.55 1.89
C HIS A 83 -9.74 7.05 3.20
N ASN A 84 -9.00 6.25 3.96
CA ASN A 84 -9.43 5.62 5.21
C ASN A 84 -10.50 4.53 5.04
N PHE A 85 -10.60 3.91 3.86
CA PHE A 85 -11.59 2.84 3.64
C PHE A 85 -11.43 1.67 4.62
N SER A 86 -10.25 1.46 5.17
CA SER A 86 -9.98 0.34 6.09
C SER A 86 -10.04 0.73 7.58
N THR A 87 -10.33 1.98 7.90
CA THR A 87 -10.29 2.48 9.27
C THR A 87 -11.69 2.51 9.89
N PRO A 88 -12.01 1.61 10.85
CA PRO A 88 -13.31 1.63 11.53
C PRO A 88 -13.57 2.99 12.17
N GLY A 89 -14.81 3.45 12.09
CA GLY A 89 -15.22 4.74 12.66
C GLY A 89 -15.03 5.93 11.76
N LYS A 90 -14.38 5.77 10.62
CA LYS A 90 -14.27 6.84 9.62
C LYS A 90 -15.43 6.76 8.62
N PRO A 91 -15.90 7.91 8.08
CA PRO A 91 -17.01 7.91 7.12
C PRO A 91 -16.75 7.06 5.87
N ALA A 92 -15.50 6.94 5.46
CA ALA A 92 -15.11 6.17 4.27
C ALA A 92 -14.96 4.67 4.52
N TYR A 93 -15.14 4.22 5.76
CA TYR A 93 -14.93 2.80 6.10
C TYR A 93 -15.88 1.88 5.32
N VAL A 94 -15.31 0.86 4.67
CA VAL A 94 -16.04 -0.19 3.96
C VAL A 94 -15.59 -1.53 4.55
N GLU A 95 -16.42 -2.14 5.37
CA GLU A 95 -16.06 -3.34 6.14
C GLU A 95 -15.55 -4.48 5.26
N GLU A 96 -16.23 -4.75 4.14
CA GLU A 96 -15.84 -5.82 3.22
C GLU A 96 -14.45 -5.59 2.63
N ILE A 97 -14.18 -4.37 2.20
CA ILE A 97 -12.88 -4.01 1.60
C ILE A 97 -11.79 -3.98 2.68
N ALA A 98 -12.12 -3.50 3.88
CA ALA A 98 -11.19 -3.54 5.00
C ALA A 98 -10.75 -4.97 5.31
N LYS A 99 -11.69 -5.92 5.27
CA LYS A 99 -11.39 -7.33 5.49
C LYS A 99 -10.52 -7.90 4.38
N ILE A 100 -10.85 -7.63 3.11
CA ILE A 100 -10.10 -8.12 1.96
C ILE A 100 -8.66 -7.61 2.01
N SER A 101 -8.48 -6.31 2.28
CA SER A 101 -7.15 -5.71 2.36
C SER A 101 -6.36 -6.24 3.54
N ARG A 102 -6.98 -6.42 4.69
CA ARG A 102 -6.33 -7.01 5.87
C ARG A 102 -5.87 -8.44 5.60
N ASP A 103 -6.71 -9.24 4.95
CA ASP A 103 -6.35 -10.62 4.63
C ASP A 103 -5.15 -10.66 3.67
N ALA A 104 -5.08 -9.74 2.72
CA ALA A 104 -3.94 -9.61 1.82
C ALA A 104 -2.67 -9.23 2.57
N VAL A 105 -2.75 -8.29 3.51
CA VAL A 105 -1.61 -7.91 4.35
C VAL A 105 -1.12 -9.10 5.17
N LEU A 106 -2.04 -9.87 5.74
CA LEU A 106 -1.67 -11.06 6.51
C LEU A 106 -0.98 -12.11 5.63
N ARG A 107 -1.46 -12.32 4.40
CA ARG A 107 -0.78 -13.22 3.46
C ARG A 107 0.64 -12.74 3.16
N CYS A 108 0.80 -11.44 2.97
CA CYS A 108 2.12 -10.84 2.74
C CYS A 108 3.06 -11.13 3.92
N PHE A 109 2.60 -10.90 5.13
CA PHE A 109 3.42 -11.13 6.33
C PHE A 109 3.72 -12.60 6.57
N LYS A 110 2.79 -13.50 6.22
CA LYS A 110 3.02 -14.95 6.34
C LYS A 110 4.00 -15.48 5.31
N SER A 111 4.27 -14.74 4.25
CA SER A 111 5.21 -15.13 3.21
C SER A 111 6.66 -14.77 3.53
N MET A 112 6.89 -14.14 4.68
CA MET A 112 8.24 -13.76 5.11
C MET A 112 9.18 -14.96 5.27
#